data_69160d9154a25e42abe92ff8cc238cdc
#
_entry.id   69160d9154a25e42abe92ff8cc238cdc
#
_cell.length_a   1.000
_cell.length_b   1.000
_cell.length_c   1.000
_cell.angle_alpha   90.00
_cell.angle_beta   90.00
_cell.angle_gamma   90.00
#
_symmetry.space_group_name_H-M   'P 1'
#
loop_
_entity.id
_entity.type
_entity.pdbx_description
1 polymer ?
#
loop_
_entity_poly.entity_id
_entity_poly.type
_entity_poly.pdbx_seq_one_letter_code
_entity_poly.pdbx_strand_id
1 'polypeptide(L)'
;MEQDIFFDSLYKLYFPKVYRLCKGYFNGDHDVASDATQEIFIKVWENLPKFRNESNISTWIFRISSNTCLLYLRKQSYKKEVYTHQFAEVTNEDYSQGTDAKLVQIYDCIQKLEPTSKLIIMMVLESVSYDKIADIIGISDKTLRVRIHRIKIKLTKCVQNGKI
;
A
#
# COMPACT_ATOMS: atom_id res chain seq x y z
N MET A 1 28.00 5.85 -10.31
CA MET A 1 27.76 7.31 -10.26
C MET A 1 26.47 7.72 -10.96
N GLU A 2 26.25 7.40 -12.24
CA GLU A 2 24.98 7.68 -12.92
C GLU A 2 23.79 6.94 -12.30
N GLN A 3 23.97 5.69 -11.91
CA GLN A 3 22.95 4.91 -11.22
C GLN A 3 22.56 5.52 -9.88
N ASP A 4 23.51 6.05 -9.13
CA ASP A 4 23.26 6.68 -7.83
C ASP A 4 22.41 7.94 -7.98
N ILE A 5 22.73 8.78 -8.95
CA ILE A 5 21.98 10.01 -9.25
C ILE A 5 20.56 9.69 -9.71
N PHE A 6 20.41 8.66 -10.54
CA PHE A 6 19.10 8.22 -11.02
C PHE A 6 18.27 7.65 -9.88
N PHE A 7 18.86 6.79 -9.03
CA PHE A 7 18.18 6.25 -7.85
C PHE A 7 17.76 7.36 -6.88
N ASP A 8 18.63 8.32 -6.59
CA ASP A 8 18.28 9.47 -5.74
C ASP A 8 17.07 10.23 -6.25
N SER A 9 16.97 10.42 -7.57
CA SER A 9 15.82 11.06 -8.19
C SER A 9 14.53 10.25 -8.00
N LEU A 10 14.61 8.92 -8.19
CA LEU A 10 13.49 8.01 -7.96
C LEU A 10 13.09 7.98 -6.48
N TYR A 11 14.07 7.91 -5.59
CA TYR A 11 13.84 7.90 -4.16
C TYR A 11 13.08 9.16 -3.72
N LYS A 12 13.56 10.34 -4.10
CA LYS A 12 12.92 11.63 -3.76
C LYS A 12 11.48 11.72 -4.28
N LEU A 13 11.24 11.21 -5.49
CA LEU A 13 9.92 11.29 -6.13
C LEU A 13 8.94 10.28 -5.55
N TYR A 14 9.37 9.04 -5.33
CA TYR A 14 8.47 7.92 -5.00
C TYR A 14 8.42 7.58 -3.51
N PHE A 15 9.42 7.93 -2.71
CA PHE A 15 9.43 7.63 -1.29
C PHE A 15 8.16 8.11 -0.56
N PRO A 16 7.72 9.37 -0.72
CA PRO A 16 6.50 9.83 -0.05
C PRO A 16 5.25 9.02 -0.46
N LYS A 17 5.15 8.67 -1.73
CA LYS A 17 4.01 7.91 -2.28
C LYS A 17 3.99 6.47 -1.76
N VAL A 18 5.14 5.81 -1.79
CA VAL A 18 5.30 4.43 -1.29
C VAL A 18 5.10 4.38 0.21
N TYR A 19 5.63 5.35 0.96
CA TYR A 19 5.43 5.42 2.41
C TYR A 19 3.96 5.60 2.78
N ARG A 20 3.23 6.50 2.11
CA ARG A 20 1.78 6.68 2.34
C ARG A 20 0.99 5.42 2.01
N LEU A 21 1.34 4.73 0.92
CA LEU A 21 0.73 3.45 0.56
C LEU A 21 0.96 2.42 1.67
N CYS A 22 2.18 2.26 2.15
CA CYS A 22 2.53 1.34 3.22
C CYS A 22 1.81 1.72 4.53
N LYS A 23 1.81 2.99 4.89
CA LYS A 23 1.15 3.47 6.11
C LYS A 23 -0.36 3.19 6.08
N GLY A 24 -1.03 3.45 4.97
CA GLY A 24 -2.45 3.14 4.80
C GLY A 24 -2.72 1.63 4.77
N TYR A 25 -1.84 0.86 4.17
CA TYR A 25 -1.94 -0.59 4.10
C TYR A 25 -1.76 -1.27 5.47
N PHE A 26 -0.83 -0.80 6.29
CA PHE A 26 -0.51 -1.33 7.62
C PHE A 26 -1.25 -0.61 8.77
N ASN A 27 -2.41 -0.07 8.51
CA ASN A 27 -3.28 0.55 9.53
C ASN A 27 -2.64 1.70 10.32
N GLY A 28 -1.83 2.51 9.66
CA GLY A 28 -1.16 3.65 10.28
C GLY A 28 0.04 3.31 11.17
N ASP A 29 0.45 2.03 11.21
CA ASP A 29 1.65 1.61 11.93
C ASP A 29 2.90 2.20 11.26
N HIS A 30 3.46 3.22 11.89
CA HIS A 30 4.63 3.95 11.39
C HIS A 30 5.87 3.07 11.28
N ASP A 31 6.12 2.22 12.27
CA ASP A 31 7.32 1.39 12.31
C ASP A 31 7.30 0.34 11.20
N VAL A 32 6.19 -0.38 11.04
CA VAL A 32 6.01 -1.36 9.97
C VAL A 32 6.04 -0.69 8.60
N ALA A 33 5.37 0.46 8.44
CA ALA A 33 5.37 1.22 7.19
C ALA A 33 6.76 1.72 6.81
N SER A 34 7.54 2.19 7.77
CA SER A 34 8.93 2.64 7.57
C SER A 34 9.82 1.48 7.16
N ASP A 35 9.75 0.35 7.85
CA ASP A 35 10.55 -0.84 7.55
C ASP A 35 10.20 -1.40 6.16
N ALA A 36 8.92 -1.52 5.83
CA ALA A 36 8.48 -1.97 4.53
C ALA A 36 8.94 -1.03 3.40
N THR A 37 8.85 0.28 3.61
CA THR A 37 9.31 1.27 2.63
C THR A 37 10.82 1.18 2.41
N GLN A 38 11.61 1.03 3.44
CA GLN A 38 13.05 0.82 3.32
C GLN A 38 13.37 -0.46 2.54
N GLU A 39 12.73 -1.57 2.87
CA GLU A 39 12.90 -2.83 2.15
C GLU A 39 12.53 -2.70 0.67
N ILE A 40 11.47 -1.97 0.35
CA ILE A 40 11.06 -1.69 -1.03
C ILE A 40 12.18 -0.95 -1.78
N PHE A 41 12.72 0.11 -1.21
CA PHE A 41 13.77 0.88 -1.88
C PHE A 41 15.12 0.17 -1.95
N ILE A 42 15.43 -0.73 -1.02
CA ILE A 42 16.58 -1.65 -1.15
C ILE A 42 16.37 -2.56 -2.38
N LYS A 43 15.20 -3.15 -2.54
CA LYS A 43 14.86 -3.98 -3.72
C LYS A 43 14.88 -3.16 -5.03
N VAL A 44 14.42 -1.93 -5.00
CA VAL A 44 14.52 -1.02 -6.16
C VAL A 44 15.98 -0.80 -6.52
N TRP A 45 16.82 -0.45 -5.56
CA TRP A 45 18.26 -0.27 -5.76
C TRP A 45 18.96 -1.50 -6.35
N GLU A 46 18.74 -2.67 -5.76
CA GLU A 46 19.37 -3.92 -6.17
C GLU A 46 18.96 -4.36 -7.58
N ASN A 47 17.73 -4.06 -7.98
CA ASN A 47 17.18 -4.50 -9.26
C ASN A 47 17.19 -3.42 -10.34
N LEU A 48 17.53 -2.18 -10.00
CA LEU A 48 17.60 -1.07 -10.96
C LEU A 48 18.52 -1.35 -12.17
N PRO A 49 19.70 -1.98 -12.00
CA PRO A 49 20.55 -2.33 -13.15
C PRO A 49 19.92 -3.34 -14.12
N LYS A 50 18.94 -4.11 -13.66
CA LYS A 50 18.23 -5.12 -14.46
C LYS A 50 16.93 -4.59 -15.08
N PHE A 51 16.55 -3.36 -14.75
CA PHE A 51 15.34 -2.74 -15.29
C PHE A 51 15.52 -2.44 -16.77
N ARG A 52 14.70 -3.09 -17.62
CA ARG A 52 14.82 -3.05 -19.09
C ARG A 52 13.91 -2.04 -19.77
N ASN A 53 13.27 -1.13 -19.03
CA ASN A 53 12.26 -0.22 -19.57
C ASN A 53 11.08 -0.91 -20.31
N GLU A 54 10.81 -2.18 -20.01
CA GLU A 54 9.68 -2.93 -20.55
C GLU A 54 8.33 -2.47 -19.96
N SER A 55 8.36 -1.76 -18.85
CA SER A 55 7.22 -1.11 -18.21
C SER A 55 7.60 0.30 -17.78
N ASN A 56 6.60 1.13 -17.46
CA ASN A 56 6.85 2.42 -16.84
C ASN A 56 7.54 2.21 -15.48
N ILE A 57 8.55 3.02 -15.15
CA ILE A 57 9.29 2.92 -13.88
C ILE A 57 8.36 3.02 -12.66
N SER A 58 7.34 3.86 -12.73
CA SER A 58 6.31 3.99 -11.70
C SER A 58 5.58 2.66 -11.47
N THR A 59 5.12 2.02 -12.54
CA THR A 59 4.47 0.70 -12.49
C THR A 59 5.37 -0.34 -11.84
N TRP A 60 6.64 -0.35 -12.20
CA TRP A 60 7.63 -1.27 -11.67
C TRP A 60 7.86 -1.07 -10.15
N ILE A 61 8.03 0.19 -9.71
CA ILE A 61 8.18 0.51 -8.29
C ILE A 61 6.93 0.11 -7.48
N PHE A 62 5.73 0.43 -7.96
CA PHE A 62 4.49 0.03 -7.27
C PHE A 62 4.26 -1.47 -7.28
N ARG A 63 4.74 -2.20 -8.29
CA ARG A 63 4.72 -3.67 -8.30
C ARG A 63 5.61 -4.25 -7.21
N ILE A 64 6.83 -3.76 -7.05
CA ILE A 64 7.73 -4.12 -5.94
C ILE A 64 7.06 -3.80 -4.60
N SER A 65 6.45 -2.62 -4.48
CA SER A 65 5.75 -2.18 -3.26
C SER A 65 4.60 -3.10 -2.89
N SER A 66 3.74 -3.43 -3.84
CA SER A 66 2.59 -4.31 -3.64
C SER A 66 3.02 -5.71 -3.22
N ASN A 67 3.99 -6.29 -3.91
CA ASN A 67 4.52 -7.60 -3.58
C ASN A 67 5.16 -7.63 -2.19
N THR A 68 5.89 -6.59 -1.82
CA THR A 68 6.51 -6.48 -0.50
C THR A 68 5.46 -6.36 0.61
N CYS A 69 4.42 -5.54 0.42
CA CYS A 69 3.30 -5.44 1.36
C CYS A 69 2.59 -6.79 1.58
N LEU A 70 2.31 -7.52 0.51
CA LEU A 70 1.69 -8.85 0.61
C LEU A 70 2.56 -9.85 1.35
N LEU A 71 3.88 -9.83 1.13
CA LEU A 71 4.83 -10.69 1.86
C LEU A 71 4.88 -10.36 3.36
N TYR A 72 4.81 -9.09 3.73
CA TYR A 72 4.75 -8.69 5.14
C TYR A 72 3.53 -9.27 5.85
N LEU A 73 2.37 -9.25 5.23
CA LEU A 73 1.17 -9.88 5.81
C LEU A 73 1.33 -11.37 6.02
N ARG A 74 1.91 -12.08 5.08
CA ARG A 74 2.17 -13.52 5.21
C ARG A 74 3.13 -13.81 6.36
N LYS A 75 4.19 -13.02 6.52
CA LYS A 75 5.14 -13.14 7.64
C LYS A 75 4.47 -12.82 8.99
N GLN A 76 3.60 -11.81 9.05
CA GLN A 76 2.86 -11.47 10.27
C GLN A 76 1.85 -12.55 10.65
N SER A 77 1.14 -13.14 9.69
CA SER A 77 0.24 -14.27 9.94
C SER A 77 0.98 -15.46 10.52
N TYR A 78 2.15 -15.78 9.97
CA TYR A 78 3.02 -16.84 10.49
C TYR A 78 3.52 -16.55 11.91
N LYS A 79 3.90 -15.30 12.21
CA LYS A 79 4.32 -14.89 13.56
C LYS A 79 3.14 -14.91 14.55
N LYS A 80 1.92 -14.56 14.13
CA LYS A 80 0.72 -14.64 14.99
C LYS A 80 0.37 -16.06 15.38
N GLU A 81 0.59 -17.05 14.54
CA GLU A 81 0.42 -18.47 14.88
C GLU A 81 1.43 -18.93 15.93
N VAL A 82 2.63 -18.33 15.95
CA VAL A 82 3.70 -18.64 16.91
C VAL A 82 3.60 -17.83 18.20
N TYR A 83 3.01 -16.62 18.17
CA TYR A 83 2.92 -15.69 19.30
C TYR A 83 1.46 -15.36 19.65
N THR A 84 0.70 -16.34 20.11
CA THR A 84 -0.67 -16.14 20.63
C THR A 84 -0.73 -15.47 22.01
N HIS A 85 0.26 -14.68 22.41
CA HIS A 85 0.21 -13.88 23.63
C HIS A 85 1.02 -12.59 23.48
N GLN A 86 0.39 -11.56 22.98
CA GLN A 86 0.49 -10.15 23.44
C GLN A 86 -0.15 -9.24 22.42
N PHE A 87 -1.43 -8.92 22.65
CA PHE A 87 -2.04 -7.74 22.05
C PHE A 87 -1.35 -6.52 22.65
N ALA A 88 -0.44 -5.90 21.89
CA ALA A 88 -0.17 -4.49 22.10
C ALA A 88 -1.38 -3.74 21.54
N GLU A 89 -2.18 -3.15 22.41
CA GLU A 89 -3.07 -2.06 22.00
C GLU A 89 -2.22 -1.04 21.28
N VAL A 90 -2.40 -0.94 19.96
CA VAL A 90 -1.85 0.17 19.19
C VAL A 90 -2.62 1.38 19.64
N THR A 91 -2.07 2.12 20.57
CA THR A 91 -2.56 3.44 20.93
C THR A 91 -2.48 4.31 19.67
N ASN A 92 -3.64 4.78 19.24
CA ASN A 92 -3.83 5.75 18.17
C ASN A 92 -3.28 7.13 18.61
N GLU A 93 -1.99 7.26 18.84
CA GLU A 93 -1.38 8.50 19.36
C GLU A 93 -0.69 9.35 18.29
N ASP A 94 -1.14 9.34 17.04
CA ASP A 94 -0.58 10.29 16.07
C ASP A 94 -1.59 10.83 15.05
N TYR A 95 -2.83 11.00 15.47
CA TYR A 95 -3.76 11.85 14.74
C TYR A 95 -3.70 13.26 15.32
N SER A 96 -2.91 14.13 14.68
CA SER A 96 -2.90 15.55 14.95
C SER A 96 -4.33 16.10 15.07
N GLN A 97 -4.59 16.86 16.11
CA GLN A 97 -5.85 17.57 16.33
C GLN A 97 -6.29 18.26 15.03
N GLY A 98 -7.38 17.82 14.43
CA GLY A 98 -7.95 18.38 13.21
C GLY A 98 -8.22 17.40 12.06
N THR A 99 -7.90 16.12 12.21
CA THR A 99 -8.25 15.10 11.20
C THR A 99 -9.76 14.94 11.19
N ASP A 100 -10.39 15.16 10.03
CA ASP A 100 -11.83 14.96 9.83
C ASP A 100 -12.22 13.54 10.28
N ALA A 101 -13.20 13.42 11.18
CA ALA A 101 -13.72 12.15 11.67
C ALA A 101 -14.14 11.20 10.53
N LYS A 102 -14.57 11.74 9.38
CA LYS A 102 -14.90 10.99 8.18
C LYS A 102 -13.66 10.33 7.56
N LEU A 103 -12.49 10.99 7.58
CA LEU A 103 -11.24 10.40 7.08
C LEU A 103 -10.82 9.20 7.93
N VAL A 104 -10.86 9.32 9.25
CA VAL A 104 -10.58 8.22 10.17
C VAL A 104 -11.52 7.04 9.87
N GLN A 105 -12.81 7.31 9.72
CA GLN A 105 -13.80 6.28 9.43
C GLN A 105 -13.56 5.57 8.08
N ILE A 106 -13.16 6.32 7.04
CA ILE A 106 -12.80 5.74 5.73
C ILE A 106 -11.59 4.81 5.86
N TYR A 107 -10.55 5.23 6.56
CA TYR A 107 -9.36 4.39 6.77
C TYR A 107 -9.68 3.14 7.60
N ASP A 108 -10.53 3.24 8.62
CA ASP A 108 -11.00 2.07 9.38
C ASP A 108 -11.76 1.10 8.48
N CYS A 109 -12.57 1.61 7.55
CA CYS A 109 -13.26 0.78 6.57
C CYS A 109 -12.30 0.14 5.55
N ILE A 110 -11.27 0.85 5.14
CA ILE A 110 -10.23 0.30 4.25
C ILE A 110 -9.51 -0.87 4.92
N GLN A 111 -9.25 -0.81 6.22
CA GLN A 111 -8.60 -1.90 6.95
C GLN A 111 -9.41 -3.20 6.97
N LYS A 112 -10.72 -3.13 6.80
CA LYS A 112 -11.61 -4.30 6.74
C LYS A 112 -11.66 -4.97 5.35
N LEU A 113 -11.06 -4.36 4.34
CA LEU A 113 -10.95 -4.93 3.01
C LEU A 113 -9.95 -6.09 3.00
N GLU A 114 -10.13 -7.01 2.04
CA GLU A 114 -9.11 -8.04 1.78
C GLU A 114 -7.80 -7.40 1.26
N PRO A 115 -6.64 -8.06 1.45
CA PRO A 115 -5.34 -7.44 1.18
C PRO A 115 -5.17 -6.85 -0.23
N THR A 116 -5.58 -7.56 -1.27
CA THR A 116 -5.47 -7.06 -2.65
C THR A 116 -6.37 -5.86 -2.90
N SER A 117 -7.60 -5.87 -2.38
CA SER A 117 -8.52 -4.74 -2.48
C SER A 117 -7.99 -3.51 -1.74
N LYS A 118 -7.37 -3.71 -0.59
CA LYS A 118 -6.69 -2.65 0.17
C LYS A 118 -5.56 -2.01 -0.65
N LEU A 119 -4.70 -2.82 -1.29
CA LEU A 119 -3.64 -2.31 -2.17
C LEU A 119 -4.20 -1.52 -3.36
N ILE A 120 -5.24 -2.04 -4.00
CA ILE A 120 -5.89 -1.36 -5.13
C ILE A 120 -6.38 0.03 -4.71
N ILE A 121 -7.12 0.12 -3.61
CA ILE A 121 -7.68 1.42 -3.19
C ILE A 121 -6.59 2.39 -2.73
N MET A 122 -5.53 1.89 -2.08
CA MET A 122 -4.39 2.74 -1.70
C MET A 122 -3.66 3.29 -2.92
N MET A 123 -3.50 2.51 -4.00
CA MET A 123 -2.94 3.01 -5.26
C MET A 123 -3.86 4.04 -5.94
N VAL A 124 -5.18 3.85 -5.90
CA VAL A 124 -6.14 4.86 -6.38
C VAL A 124 -5.98 6.17 -5.62
N LEU A 125 -5.83 6.12 -4.30
CA LEU A 125 -5.61 7.30 -3.46
C LEU A 125 -4.27 8.01 -3.76
N GLU A 126 -3.26 7.28 -4.21
CA GLU A 126 -1.98 7.83 -4.67
C GLU A 126 -2.01 8.26 -6.16
N SER A 127 -3.19 8.35 -6.75
CA SER A 127 -3.40 8.80 -8.13
C SER A 127 -2.71 7.93 -9.18
N VAL A 128 -2.50 6.65 -8.89
CA VAL A 128 -2.03 5.68 -9.89
C VAL A 128 -3.19 5.40 -10.84
N SER A 129 -2.93 5.49 -12.15
CA SER A 129 -3.96 5.26 -13.17
C SER A 129 -4.43 3.81 -13.19
N TYR A 130 -5.66 3.58 -13.62
CA TYR A 130 -6.27 2.24 -13.62
C TYR A 130 -5.54 1.24 -14.51
N ASP A 131 -5.04 1.67 -15.66
CA ASP A 131 -4.23 0.83 -16.53
C ASP A 131 -2.93 0.37 -15.85
N LYS A 132 -2.27 1.25 -15.11
CA LYS A 132 -1.09 0.90 -14.31
C LYS A 132 -1.43 -0.04 -13.15
N ILE A 133 -2.52 0.21 -12.43
CA ILE A 133 -2.96 -0.68 -11.34
C ILE A 133 -3.29 -2.07 -11.87
N ALA A 134 -3.99 -2.15 -13.00
CA ALA A 134 -4.28 -3.43 -13.66
C ALA A 134 -3.00 -4.21 -13.99
N ASP A 135 -2.01 -3.54 -14.53
CA ASP A 135 -0.70 -4.12 -14.85
C ASP A 135 0.06 -4.55 -13.57
N ILE A 136 0.05 -3.72 -12.52
CA ILE A 136 0.68 -4.04 -11.23
C ILE A 136 0.07 -5.28 -10.59
N ILE A 137 -1.26 -5.39 -10.57
CA ILE A 137 -2.00 -6.49 -9.95
C ILE A 137 -2.04 -7.73 -10.87
N GLY A 138 -1.86 -7.56 -12.17
CA GLY A 138 -1.88 -8.65 -13.14
C GLY A 138 -3.28 -9.09 -13.56
N ILE A 139 -4.21 -8.14 -13.69
CA ILE A 139 -5.58 -8.38 -14.17
C ILE A 139 -5.90 -7.45 -15.34
N SER A 140 -6.97 -7.74 -16.08
CA SER A 140 -7.43 -6.86 -17.16
C SER A 140 -7.99 -5.53 -16.60
N ASP A 141 -7.92 -4.47 -17.40
CA ASP A 141 -8.50 -3.17 -17.06
C ASP A 141 -10.01 -3.28 -16.76
N LYS A 142 -10.73 -4.07 -17.54
CA LYS A 142 -12.15 -4.35 -17.32
C LYS A 142 -12.41 -5.00 -15.96
N THR A 143 -11.63 -6.00 -15.60
CA THR A 143 -11.74 -6.70 -14.30
C THR A 143 -11.41 -5.75 -13.16
N LEU A 144 -10.38 -4.91 -13.30
CA LEU A 144 -10.02 -3.91 -12.30
C LEU A 144 -11.15 -2.92 -12.06
N ARG A 145 -11.77 -2.39 -13.12
CA ARG A 145 -12.88 -1.43 -12.99
C ARG A 145 -14.06 -2.01 -12.22
N VAL A 146 -14.40 -3.26 -12.48
CA VAL A 146 -15.43 -3.98 -11.72
C VAL A 146 -15.03 -4.13 -10.25
N ARG A 147 -13.79 -4.50 -9.97
CA ARG A 147 -13.27 -4.58 -8.60
C ARG A 147 -13.33 -3.25 -7.86
N ILE A 148 -12.83 -2.18 -8.47
CA ILE A 148 -12.86 -0.83 -7.87
C ILE A 148 -14.30 -0.42 -7.57
N HIS A 149 -15.21 -0.67 -8.49
CA HIS A 149 -16.64 -0.37 -8.27
C HIS A 149 -17.18 -1.10 -7.03
N ARG A 150 -16.91 -2.40 -6.91
CA ARG A 150 -17.31 -3.21 -5.75
C ARG A 150 -16.66 -2.73 -4.44
N ILE A 151 -15.38 -2.35 -4.49
CA ILE A 151 -14.66 -1.78 -3.34
C ILE A 151 -15.33 -0.49 -2.89
N LYS A 152 -15.63 0.41 -3.81
CA LYS A 152 -16.31 1.68 -3.51
C LYS A 152 -17.69 1.46 -2.87
N ILE A 153 -18.45 0.50 -3.35
CA ILE A 153 -19.75 0.13 -2.75
C ILE A 153 -19.57 -0.37 -1.31
N LYS A 154 -18.61 -1.26 -1.08
CA LYS A 154 -18.31 -1.77 0.27
C LYS A 154 -17.89 -0.65 1.22
N LEU A 155 -17.01 0.25 0.77
CA LEU A 155 -16.56 1.39 1.57
C LEU A 155 -17.71 2.34 1.89
N THR A 156 -18.56 2.65 0.92
CA THR A 156 -19.74 3.50 1.13
C THR A 156 -20.67 2.89 2.17
N LYS A 157 -20.97 1.60 2.07
CA LYS A 157 -21.81 0.90 3.06
C LYS A 157 -21.17 0.87 4.44
N CYS A 158 -19.85 0.65 4.52
CA CYS A 158 -19.12 0.64 5.78
C CYS A 158 -19.17 2.01 6.46
N VAL A 159 -18.95 3.08 5.71
CA VAL A 159 -19.00 4.46 6.24
C VAL A 159 -20.41 4.83 6.71
N GLN A 160 -21.45 4.44 5.99
CA GLN A 160 -22.83 4.72 6.35
C GLN A 160 -23.34 3.89 7.53
N ASN A 161 -22.98 2.62 7.61
CA ASN A 161 -23.57 1.65 8.52
C ASN A 161 -22.58 1.11 9.56
N GLY A 162 -21.31 1.48 9.50
CA GLY A 162 -20.24 0.92 10.35
C GLY A 162 -19.95 -0.56 10.10
N LYS A 163 -20.46 -1.15 9.01
CA LYS A 163 -20.30 -2.58 8.68
C LYS A 163 -19.89 -2.76 7.22
N ILE A 164 -18.97 -3.66 7.00
CA ILE A 164 -18.65 -4.20 5.67
C ILE A 164 -19.39 -5.50 5.46
#